data_9b6d6899ce0090d8245736a39af29c27
#
_entry.id   9b6d6899ce0090d8245736a39af29c27
#
_cell.length_a   1.000
_cell.length_b   1.000
_cell.length_c   1.000
_cell.angle_alpha   90.00
_cell.angle_beta   90.00
_cell.angle_gamma   90.00
#
_symmetry.space_group_name_H-M   'P 1'
#
loop_
_entity.id
_entity.type
_entity.pdbx_description
1 polymer ?
#
loop_
_entity_poly.entity_id
_entity_poly.type
_entity_poly.pdbx_seq_one_letter_code
_entity_poly.pdbx_strand_id
1 'polypeptide(L)'
;MVPDRIIPVIFVPGVMGSNLKRKGPPDAVWLLDSATTAAPWMTKSAALRKRVLDPDQTEVYGGGKIPSGTAQTEGELQRRGWGEVACMSYAEWLVWLENALNDAHAGTDYGRKGVRESLCRLVTPGLEPLERAEVSLSYKYQFPVHAVGYNWLQSNAVSAQRLAAKIDEFTKYYREKRYRCEKVILVTHSMGGLVARYYSEAMGHRDKVLGVVHGVMPATGAAATYKRMKAGTEGVAGLALGPDAAAMTAVVGNAPGPLQLLPSPEYGMGWLKIRDGEQFIALPRADPYSEIYTVRGAWWGLCDDRLLNPLDPEKKTIARDWSDFENTIKKKVKTFHARISGRYHASTYAFYGDDEKHKEYGDVRWVQQAPSLLRGNAPSLASLLEGRASDDPGTGGQLVKATSGGKPSFGQFLLSDADERGDGTVPVRSGRAPGCTARVCVAIPGIEHEGGYKPDATRRFALWAITRIAQNVKGTSLEYKA
;
A
#
# COMPACT_ATOMS: atom_id res chain seq x y z
N MET A 1 36.67 7.41 14.45
CA MET A 1 35.76 8.05 15.44
C MET A 1 34.34 7.74 15.02
N VAL A 2 33.53 7.18 15.89
CA VAL A 2 32.12 6.88 15.60
C VAL A 2 31.37 8.22 15.47
N PRO A 3 30.56 8.44 14.42
CA PRO A 3 29.81 9.67 14.26
C PRO A 3 28.86 9.94 15.45
N ASP A 4 28.83 11.19 15.91
CA ASP A 4 27.96 11.65 17.01
C ASP A 4 26.57 12.08 16.53
N ARG A 5 26.32 12.05 15.23
CA ARG A 5 25.07 12.46 14.58
C ARG A 5 24.36 11.26 13.99
N ILE A 6 23.06 11.18 14.29
CA ILE A 6 22.19 10.08 13.88
C ILE A 6 21.04 10.63 13.05
N ILE A 7 20.81 9.99 11.91
CA ILE A 7 19.66 10.20 11.05
C ILE A 7 18.90 8.86 10.96
N PRO A 8 17.86 8.65 11.79
CA PRO A 8 17.08 7.42 11.69
C PRO A 8 16.46 7.28 10.31
N VAL A 9 16.61 6.10 9.69
CA VAL A 9 15.92 5.71 8.47
C VAL A 9 14.76 4.82 8.88
N ILE A 10 13.53 5.27 8.61
CA ILE A 10 12.33 4.60 9.11
C ILE A 10 11.58 3.98 7.95
N PHE A 11 11.51 2.66 7.94
CA PHE A 11 10.73 1.91 6.97
C PHE A 11 9.27 1.79 7.40
N VAL A 12 8.35 2.10 6.48
CA VAL A 12 6.89 2.00 6.66
C VAL A 12 6.35 1.00 5.64
N PRO A 13 5.84 -0.17 6.08
CA PRO A 13 5.41 -1.24 5.18
C PRO A 13 4.12 -0.93 4.43
N GLY A 14 3.78 -1.81 3.47
CA GLY A 14 2.50 -1.78 2.75
C GLY A 14 1.33 -2.35 3.54
N VAL A 15 0.16 -2.37 2.91
CA VAL A 15 -1.01 -3.07 3.43
C VAL A 15 -0.66 -4.53 3.71
N MET A 16 -1.18 -5.10 4.79
CA MET A 16 -0.86 -6.45 5.29
C MET A 16 0.60 -6.67 5.72
N GLY A 17 1.47 -5.73 5.48
CA GLY A 17 2.89 -5.83 5.78
C GLY A 17 3.27 -5.61 7.25
N SER A 18 2.30 -5.41 8.14
CA SER A 18 2.52 -5.33 9.59
C SER A 18 1.89 -6.52 10.29
N ASN A 19 2.56 -7.02 11.30
CA ASN A 19 2.03 -8.07 12.18
C ASN A 19 1.00 -7.49 13.14
N LEU A 20 -0.13 -8.20 13.33
CA LEU A 20 -1.22 -7.76 14.19
C LEU A 20 -1.55 -8.81 15.25
N LYS A 21 -1.99 -8.33 16.41
CA LYS A 21 -2.61 -9.12 17.48
C LYS A 21 -3.97 -8.54 17.86
N ARG A 22 -4.78 -9.30 18.60
CA ARG A 22 -5.98 -8.73 19.24
C ARG A 22 -5.56 -7.87 20.45
N LYS A 23 -6.34 -6.85 20.72
CA LYS A 23 -6.22 -6.08 21.96
C LYS A 23 -6.47 -6.99 23.17
N GLY A 24 -5.56 -6.96 24.13
CA GLY A 24 -5.59 -7.81 25.34
C GLY A 24 -4.78 -9.08 25.20
N PRO A 25 -5.16 -10.11 24.42
CA PRO A 25 -4.38 -11.34 24.28
C PRO A 25 -2.98 -11.09 23.68
N PRO A 26 -1.96 -11.84 24.11
CA PRO A 26 -0.58 -11.66 23.59
C PRO A 26 -0.38 -12.22 22.19
N ASP A 27 -1.23 -13.15 21.75
CA ASP A 27 -1.02 -13.94 20.54
C ASP A 27 -1.30 -13.13 19.26
N ALA A 28 -0.40 -13.31 18.28
CA ALA A 28 -0.58 -12.74 16.95
C ALA A 28 -1.81 -13.36 16.27
N VAL A 29 -2.58 -12.49 15.58
CA VAL A 29 -3.71 -12.92 14.74
C VAL A 29 -3.39 -12.77 13.25
N TRP A 30 -2.47 -11.89 12.89
CA TRP A 30 -1.92 -11.74 11.55
C TRP A 30 -0.40 -11.71 11.66
N LEU A 31 0.24 -12.80 11.23
CA LEU A 31 1.69 -12.97 11.33
C LEU A 31 2.20 -13.60 10.02
N LEU A 32 3.01 -12.87 9.27
CA LEU A 32 3.58 -13.32 8.00
C LEU A 32 5.09 -13.47 8.12
N ASP A 33 5.53 -14.38 9.01
CA ASP A 33 6.94 -14.66 9.24
C ASP A 33 7.47 -15.81 8.39
N SER A 34 6.57 -16.70 7.92
CA SER A 34 6.89 -17.86 7.10
C SER A 34 5.63 -18.36 6.36
N ALA A 35 5.83 -19.24 5.39
CA ALA A 35 4.71 -19.93 4.72
C ALA A 35 3.82 -20.71 5.70
N THR A 36 4.39 -21.26 6.77
CA THR A 36 3.64 -21.98 7.80
C THR A 36 2.74 -21.07 8.63
N THR A 37 3.14 -19.84 8.89
CA THR A 37 2.29 -18.85 9.60
C THR A 37 1.21 -18.25 8.69
N ALA A 38 1.44 -18.22 7.39
CA ALA A 38 0.47 -17.75 6.39
C ALA A 38 -0.59 -18.81 6.01
N ALA A 39 -0.22 -20.09 5.97
CA ALA A 39 -1.07 -21.19 5.51
C ALA A 39 -2.45 -21.29 6.19
N PRO A 40 -2.61 -21.06 7.51
CA PRO A 40 -3.92 -21.12 8.16
C PRO A 40 -4.95 -20.11 7.61
N TRP A 41 -4.50 -19.07 6.92
CA TRP A 41 -5.40 -18.08 6.32
C TRP A 41 -6.13 -18.60 5.09
N MET A 42 -5.58 -19.60 4.39
CA MET A 42 -6.15 -20.17 3.17
C MET A 42 -7.52 -20.84 3.40
N THR A 43 -7.78 -21.32 4.62
CA THR A 43 -9.03 -22.07 4.95
C THR A 43 -10.01 -21.28 5.80
N LYS A 44 -9.68 -20.04 6.19
CA LYS A 44 -10.59 -19.23 7.02
C LYS A 44 -11.80 -18.75 6.21
N SER A 45 -13.01 -19.01 6.72
CA SER A 45 -14.26 -18.47 6.18
C SER A 45 -14.32 -16.94 6.29
N ALA A 46 -15.18 -16.30 5.49
CA ALA A 46 -15.43 -14.85 5.56
C ALA A 46 -15.82 -14.40 6.98
N ALA A 47 -16.67 -15.16 7.68
CA ALA A 47 -17.08 -14.88 9.04
C ALA A 47 -15.92 -14.91 10.04
N LEU A 48 -15.03 -15.91 9.93
CA LEU A 48 -13.85 -15.98 10.80
C LEU A 48 -12.85 -14.85 10.48
N ARG A 49 -12.63 -14.54 9.19
CA ARG A 49 -11.79 -13.41 8.76
C ARG A 49 -12.28 -12.09 9.37
N LYS A 50 -13.57 -11.78 9.24
CA LYS A 50 -14.18 -10.59 9.85
C LYS A 50 -13.99 -10.53 11.35
N ARG A 51 -14.22 -11.64 12.05
CA ARG A 51 -14.08 -11.72 13.52
C ARG A 51 -12.64 -11.46 13.99
N VAL A 52 -11.67 -11.93 13.23
CA VAL A 52 -10.25 -11.86 13.61
C VAL A 52 -9.61 -10.55 13.15
N LEU A 53 -9.96 -10.08 11.94
CA LEU A 53 -9.41 -8.86 11.32
C LEU A 53 -10.38 -7.69 11.48
N ASP A 54 -10.70 -7.37 12.72
CA ASP A 54 -11.51 -6.21 13.09
C ASP A 54 -10.58 -5.01 13.35
N PRO A 55 -10.76 -3.87 12.65
CA PRO A 55 -9.90 -2.70 12.82
C PRO A 55 -9.87 -2.15 14.25
N ASP A 56 -11.00 -2.25 14.98
CA ASP A 56 -11.13 -1.68 16.32
C ASP A 56 -10.67 -2.66 17.42
N GLN A 57 -10.57 -3.95 17.12
CA GLN A 57 -10.16 -5.01 18.05
C GLN A 57 -8.72 -5.48 17.84
N THR A 58 -8.01 -4.93 16.87
CA THR A 58 -6.62 -5.31 16.57
C THR A 58 -5.64 -4.16 16.84
N GLU A 59 -4.41 -4.54 17.10
CA GLU A 59 -3.28 -3.63 17.27
C GLU A 59 -2.00 -4.27 16.72
N VAL A 60 -0.93 -3.49 16.60
CA VAL A 60 0.36 -3.98 16.09
C VAL A 60 0.95 -5.00 17.04
N TYR A 61 1.42 -6.12 16.48
CA TYR A 61 2.18 -7.14 17.19
C TYR A 61 3.67 -6.94 16.94
N GLY A 62 4.44 -6.74 18.01
CA GLY A 62 5.87 -6.48 17.91
C GLY A 62 6.76 -7.72 18.09
N GLY A 63 6.20 -8.90 18.36
CA GLY A 63 6.95 -10.14 18.63
C GLY A 63 7.18 -11.00 17.38
N GLY A 64 7.14 -10.44 16.17
CA GLY A 64 7.49 -11.15 14.94
C GLY A 64 8.96 -11.52 14.86
N LYS A 65 9.28 -12.41 13.93
CA LYS A 65 10.64 -12.92 13.73
C LYS A 65 11.62 -11.80 13.35
N ILE A 66 12.74 -11.76 14.06
CA ILE A 66 13.87 -10.86 13.77
C ILE A 66 14.85 -11.58 12.85
N PRO A 67 15.15 -11.03 11.66
CA PRO A 67 16.14 -11.64 10.76
C PRO A 67 17.57 -11.46 11.30
N SER A 68 18.42 -12.44 11.06
CA SER A 68 19.87 -12.36 11.26
C SER A 68 20.57 -11.71 10.07
N GLY A 69 21.87 -11.44 10.20
CA GLY A 69 22.71 -10.96 9.10
C GLY A 69 23.10 -9.49 9.19
N THR A 70 22.85 -8.83 10.32
CA THR A 70 23.37 -7.50 10.65
C THR A 70 24.37 -7.58 11.80
N ALA A 71 25.12 -6.51 12.04
CA ALA A 71 25.99 -6.36 13.21
C ALA A 71 25.21 -6.03 14.50
N GLN A 72 23.91 -5.83 14.42
CA GLN A 72 23.05 -5.46 15.56
C GLN A 72 22.59 -6.69 16.32
N THR A 73 22.36 -6.51 17.61
CA THR A 73 21.73 -7.56 18.42
C THR A 73 20.23 -7.68 18.12
N GLU A 74 19.67 -8.87 18.33
CA GLU A 74 18.23 -9.11 18.19
C GLU A 74 17.41 -8.13 19.04
N GLY A 75 17.80 -7.89 20.31
CA GLY A 75 17.11 -6.94 21.18
C GLY A 75 17.14 -5.50 20.66
N GLU A 76 18.24 -5.08 20.02
CA GLU A 76 18.31 -3.75 19.40
C GLU A 76 17.40 -3.66 18.15
N LEU A 77 17.36 -4.69 17.31
CA LEU A 77 16.46 -4.75 16.16
C LEU A 77 14.99 -4.81 16.59
N GLN A 78 14.70 -5.55 17.66
CA GLN A 78 13.37 -5.57 18.28
C GLN A 78 12.95 -4.17 18.74
N ARG A 79 13.82 -3.47 19.46
CA ARG A 79 13.59 -2.07 19.88
C ARG A 79 13.38 -1.13 18.70
N ARG A 80 14.03 -1.39 17.56
CA ARG A 80 13.86 -0.62 16.32
C ARG A 80 12.59 -1.01 15.54
N GLY A 81 11.76 -1.90 16.08
CA GLY A 81 10.46 -2.27 15.53
C GLY A 81 10.50 -3.32 14.41
N TRP A 82 11.61 -4.02 14.19
CA TRP A 82 11.71 -4.99 13.10
C TRP A 82 10.74 -6.17 13.27
N GLY A 83 10.36 -6.53 14.50
CA GLY A 83 9.32 -7.52 14.76
C GLY A 83 7.89 -7.06 14.50
N GLU A 84 7.67 -5.77 14.18
CA GLU A 84 6.35 -5.22 13.87
C GLU A 84 5.95 -5.48 12.40
N VAL A 85 6.91 -5.85 11.53
CA VAL A 85 6.67 -6.00 10.08
C VAL A 85 6.85 -7.44 9.62
N ALA A 86 6.16 -7.79 8.52
CA ALA A 86 6.16 -9.13 7.95
C ALA A 86 7.58 -9.58 7.54
N CYS A 87 8.13 -10.54 8.23
CA CYS A 87 9.49 -11.03 7.99
C CYS A 87 9.63 -11.61 6.57
N MET A 88 8.64 -12.35 6.06
CA MET A 88 8.66 -12.91 4.71
C MET A 88 8.85 -11.84 3.62
N SER A 89 8.23 -10.68 3.79
CA SER A 89 8.24 -9.63 2.77
C SER A 89 9.43 -8.69 2.91
N TYR A 90 9.89 -8.41 4.16
CA TYR A 90 10.80 -7.30 4.39
C TYR A 90 12.13 -7.64 5.05
N ALA A 91 12.35 -8.88 5.53
CA ALA A 91 13.59 -9.25 6.23
C ALA A 91 14.84 -8.97 5.38
N GLU A 92 14.85 -9.48 4.16
CA GLU A 92 15.99 -9.33 3.24
C GLU A 92 16.29 -7.86 2.92
N TRP A 93 15.26 -7.06 2.71
CA TRP A 93 15.38 -5.63 2.47
C TRP A 93 15.96 -4.87 3.68
N LEU A 94 15.42 -5.11 4.87
CA LEU A 94 15.87 -4.41 6.09
C LEU A 94 17.31 -4.76 6.42
N VAL A 95 17.69 -6.04 6.32
CA VAL A 95 19.08 -6.49 6.53
C VAL A 95 20.01 -5.84 5.53
N TRP A 96 19.64 -5.85 4.26
CA TRP A 96 20.44 -5.22 3.21
C TRP A 96 20.60 -3.71 3.44
N LEU A 97 19.52 -3.01 3.78
CA LEU A 97 19.53 -1.56 4.00
C LEU A 97 20.38 -1.18 5.23
N GLU A 98 20.22 -1.88 6.35
CA GLU A 98 21.03 -1.65 7.57
C GLU A 98 22.52 -1.81 7.26
N ASN A 99 22.89 -2.89 6.56
CA ASN A 99 24.28 -3.14 6.20
C ASN A 99 24.82 -2.11 5.19
N ALA A 100 24.04 -1.74 4.19
CA ALA A 100 24.47 -0.76 3.16
C ALA A 100 24.64 0.66 3.70
N LEU A 101 23.83 1.05 4.68
CA LEU A 101 23.87 2.37 5.31
C LEU A 101 24.92 2.48 6.44
N ASN A 102 25.22 1.38 7.12
CA ASN A 102 26.12 1.37 8.26
C ASN A 102 27.38 0.53 7.99
N ASP A 103 27.84 0.49 6.75
CA ASP A 103 29.03 -0.17 6.26
C ASP A 103 30.35 0.44 6.82
N ALA A 104 30.28 1.16 7.94
CA ALA A 104 31.44 1.73 8.63
C ALA A 104 32.51 0.66 8.96
N HIS A 105 32.13 -0.59 9.02
CA HIS A 105 33.05 -1.73 9.13
C HIS A 105 33.77 -2.05 7.80
N ALA A 106 33.27 -1.59 6.66
CA ALA A 106 33.94 -1.78 5.38
C ALA A 106 35.28 -1.05 5.30
N GLY A 107 35.48 0.02 6.07
CA GLY A 107 36.76 0.69 6.24
C GLY A 107 37.78 -0.11 7.08
N THR A 108 37.31 -1.05 7.88
CA THR A 108 38.18 -1.96 8.65
C THR A 108 38.39 -3.30 7.96
N ASP A 109 37.61 -3.59 6.95
CA ASP A 109 37.63 -4.84 6.21
C ASP A 109 38.55 -4.71 4.98
N TYR A 110 39.83 -4.51 5.22
CA TYR A 110 40.92 -4.62 4.25
C TYR A 110 40.73 -3.87 2.91
N GLY A 111 40.22 -2.65 2.93
CA GLY A 111 40.11 -1.80 1.74
C GLY A 111 38.91 -2.13 0.86
N ARG A 112 37.94 -2.89 1.32
CA ARG A 112 36.65 -2.97 0.65
C ARG A 112 35.99 -1.59 0.71
N LYS A 113 35.73 -1.01 -0.47
CA LYS A 113 34.99 0.23 -0.58
C LYS A 113 33.55 -0.01 -0.13
N GLY A 114 33.01 0.86 0.72
CA GLY A 114 31.61 0.79 1.12
C GLY A 114 30.66 0.82 -0.06
N VAL A 115 29.48 0.22 0.07
CA VAL A 115 28.49 0.13 -1.02
C VAL A 115 28.12 1.53 -1.52
N ARG A 116 28.07 2.55 -0.65
CA ARG A 116 27.77 3.94 -1.02
C ARG A 116 28.77 4.56 -1.97
N GLU A 117 30.04 4.16 -1.97
CA GLU A 117 31.02 4.66 -2.94
C GLU A 117 30.69 4.28 -4.39
N SER A 118 29.97 3.15 -4.58
CA SER A 118 29.51 2.73 -5.90
C SER A 118 28.49 3.69 -6.52
N LEU A 119 27.84 4.54 -5.69
CA LEU A 119 26.85 5.53 -6.12
C LEU A 119 27.47 6.72 -6.86
N CYS A 120 28.80 6.87 -6.82
CA CYS A 120 29.54 7.81 -7.68
C CYS A 120 29.62 7.35 -9.15
N ARG A 121 29.05 6.18 -9.47
CA ARG A 121 28.89 5.65 -10.82
C ARG A 121 27.41 5.61 -11.16
N LEU A 122 27.09 5.36 -12.43
CA LEU A 122 25.70 5.24 -12.86
C LEU A 122 24.98 4.13 -12.06
N VAL A 123 23.88 4.50 -11.41
CA VAL A 123 23.09 3.61 -10.55
C VAL A 123 21.95 2.97 -11.32
N THR A 124 21.20 3.80 -12.03
CA THR A 124 20.00 3.39 -12.78
C THR A 124 19.85 4.39 -13.94
N PRO A 125 19.39 3.97 -15.11
CA PRO A 125 19.10 4.90 -16.20
C PRO A 125 18.19 6.05 -15.74
N GLY A 126 18.55 7.28 -16.08
CA GLY A 126 17.81 8.48 -15.67
C GLY A 126 18.19 9.09 -14.32
N LEU A 127 19.16 8.48 -13.60
CA LEU A 127 19.72 9.05 -12.37
C LEU A 127 21.15 9.53 -12.60
N GLU A 128 21.44 10.73 -12.12
CA GLU A 128 22.81 11.23 -12.07
C GLU A 128 23.59 10.54 -10.93
N PRO A 129 24.87 10.15 -11.17
CA PRO A 129 25.74 9.68 -10.10
C PRO A 129 25.87 10.72 -8.99
N LEU A 130 26.09 10.25 -7.76
CA LEU A 130 26.41 11.16 -6.66
C LEU A 130 27.83 11.71 -6.78
N GLU A 131 28.00 12.94 -6.31
CA GLU A 131 29.34 13.50 -6.15
C GLU A 131 30.06 12.82 -4.99
N ARG A 132 31.40 12.77 -5.06
CA ARG A 132 32.22 12.20 -3.96
C ARG A 132 32.01 12.94 -2.64
N ALA A 133 31.75 14.25 -2.70
CA ALA A 133 31.47 15.07 -1.52
C ALA A 133 30.18 14.62 -0.82
N GLU A 134 29.11 14.30 -1.59
CA GLU A 134 27.85 13.83 -1.07
C GLU A 134 28.00 12.47 -0.35
N VAL A 135 28.68 11.53 -1.00
CA VAL A 135 28.97 10.22 -0.41
C VAL A 135 29.83 10.38 0.85
N SER A 136 30.89 11.22 0.80
CA SER A 136 31.76 11.47 1.95
C SER A 136 31.01 12.09 3.12
N LEU A 137 30.10 13.02 2.87
CA LEU A 137 29.24 13.60 3.91
C LEU A 137 28.36 12.53 4.56
N SER A 138 27.82 11.60 3.77
CA SER A 138 26.97 10.54 4.30
C SER A 138 27.68 9.64 5.32
N TYR A 139 28.99 9.44 5.21
CA TYR A 139 29.78 8.68 6.18
C TYR A 139 29.99 9.39 7.52
N LYS A 140 29.65 10.67 7.62
CA LYS A 140 29.67 11.41 8.88
C LYS A 140 28.44 11.20 9.76
N TYR A 141 27.48 10.38 9.31
CA TYR A 141 26.26 10.08 10.01
C TYR A 141 26.13 8.56 10.26
N GLN A 142 25.45 8.22 11.35
CA GLN A 142 24.90 6.88 11.54
C GLN A 142 23.45 6.88 11.03
N PHE A 143 23.06 5.82 10.33
CA PHE A 143 21.72 5.64 9.77
C PHE A 143 21.06 4.38 10.34
N PRO A 144 20.69 4.34 11.61
CA PRO A 144 20.00 3.17 12.14
C PRO A 144 18.67 2.98 11.41
N VAL A 145 18.47 1.75 10.90
CA VAL A 145 17.23 1.39 10.22
C VAL A 145 16.19 0.93 11.23
N HIS A 146 15.07 1.62 11.24
CA HIS A 146 13.89 1.31 12.03
C HIS A 146 12.78 0.79 11.12
N ALA A 147 11.86 0.01 11.66
CA ALA A 147 10.62 -0.34 11.01
C ALA A 147 9.44 0.11 11.89
N VAL A 148 8.40 0.65 11.29
CA VAL A 148 7.18 1.04 12.01
C VAL A 148 6.01 0.30 11.39
N GLY A 149 5.60 -0.78 12.06
CA GLY A 149 4.34 -1.44 11.76
C GLY A 149 3.15 -0.57 12.19
N TYR A 150 2.04 -0.75 11.53
CA TYR A 150 0.79 -0.06 11.84
C TYR A 150 -0.40 -0.99 11.61
N ASN A 151 -1.52 -0.71 12.27
CA ASN A 151 -2.75 -1.47 12.02
C ASN A 151 -3.31 -1.11 10.64
N TRP A 152 -2.95 -1.90 9.64
CA TRP A 152 -3.31 -1.66 8.24
C TRP A 152 -4.83 -1.75 7.96
N LEU A 153 -5.61 -2.26 8.92
CA LEU A 153 -7.08 -2.25 8.86
C LEU A 153 -7.65 -0.86 9.22
N GLN A 154 -6.95 -0.11 10.08
CA GLN A 154 -7.35 1.23 10.48
C GLN A 154 -7.06 2.27 9.39
N SER A 155 -7.68 3.45 9.49
CA SER A 155 -7.38 4.57 8.61
C SER A 155 -5.89 4.91 8.62
N ASN A 156 -5.32 5.18 7.45
CA ASN A 156 -3.93 5.62 7.32
C ASN A 156 -3.66 6.94 8.08
N ALA A 157 -4.70 7.73 8.38
CA ALA A 157 -4.58 8.88 9.28
C ALA A 157 -4.25 8.47 10.73
N VAL A 158 -4.86 7.39 11.24
CA VAL A 158 -4.55 6.81 12.56
C VAL A 158 -3.16 6.18 12.53
N SER A 159 -2.83 5.50 11.45
CA SER A 159 -1.48 4.93 11.24
C SER A 159 -0.39 6.01 11.21
N ALA A 160 -0.68 7.18 10.65
CA ALA A 160 0.22 8.33 10.66
C ALA A 160 0.43 8.92 12.07
N GLN A 161 -0.60 8.88 12.94
CA GLN A 161 -0.44 9.26 14.35
C GLN A 161 0.51 8.30 15.08
N ARG A 162 0.40 6.99 14.83
CA ARG A 162 1.35 6.00 15.35
C ARG A 162 2.77 6.26 14.84
N LEU A 163 2.92 6.54 13.53
CA LEU A 163 4.21 6.89 12.95
C LEU A 163 4.82 8.11 13.65
N ALA A 164 4.02 9.16 13.93
CA ALA A 164 4.46 10.34 14.67
C ALA A 164 4.98 9.99 16.07
N ALA A 165 4.24 9.18 16.82
CA ALA A 165 4.64 8.74 18.16
C ALA A 165 5.96 7.95 18.13
N LYS A 166 6.12 7.05 17.14
CA LYS A 166 7.35 6.26 16.97
C LYS A 166 8.56 7.11 16.55
N ILE A 167 8.36 8.10 15.70
CA ILE A 167 9.43 9.05 15.34
C ILE A 167 9.90 9.83 16.58
N ASP A 168 8.97 10.32 17.38
CA ASP A 168 9.30 11.04 18.62
C ASP A 168 10.00 10.12 19.64
N GLU A 169 9.56 8.86 19.79
CA GLU A 169 10.21 7.83 20.62
C GLU A 169 11.66 7.60 20.18
N PHE A 170 11.89 7.34 18.88
CA PHE A 170 13.22 7.03 18.36
C PHE A 170 14.17 8.23 18.47
N THR A 171 13.71 9.41 18.10
CA THR A 171 14.55 10.62 18.19
C THR A 171 14.88 10.98 19.63
N LYS A 172 13.94 10.80 20.55
CA LYS A 172 14.16 10.98 22.00
C LYS A 172 15.21 10.01 22.53
N TYR A 173 15.09 8.71 22.20
CA TYR A 173 16.05 7.68 22.60
C TYR A 173 17.49 8.03 22.24
N TYR A 174 17.74 8.48 21.01
CA TYR A 174 19.11 8.86 20.60
C TYR A 174 19.60 10.12 21.30
N ARG A 175 18.74 11.12 21.51
CA ARG A 175 19.10 12.34 22.27
C ARG A 175 19.45 12.05 23.72
N GLU A 176 18.72 11.15 24.38
CA GLU A 176 19.03 10.70 25.74
C GLU A 176 20.40 9.99 25.83
N LYS A 177 20.81 9.33 24.76
CA LYS A 177 22.15 8.77 24.60
C LYS A 177 23.20 9.80 24.15
N ARG A 178 22.88 11.09 24.19
CA ARG A 178 23.75 12.22 23.84
C ARG A 178 24.17 12.28 22.36
N TYR A 179 23.44 11.60 21.44
CA TYR A 179 23.61 11.81 20.01
C TYR A 179 22.80 13.04 19.55
N ARG A 180 23.29 13.68 18.52
CA ARG A 180 22.52 14.69 17.80
C ARG A 180 21.55 13.95 16.86
N CYS A 181 20.27 14.07 17.16
CA CYS A 181 19.19 13.45 16.39
C CYS A 181 17.98 14.39 16.36
N GLU A 182 17.66 14.93 15.18
CA GLU A 182 16.61 15.96 15.03
C GLU A 182 15.56 15.53 14.00
N LYS A 183 15.99 15.06 12.85
CA LYS A 183 15.14 14.71 11.73
C LYS A 183 15.39 13.27 11.28
N VAL A 184 14.39 12.71 10.60
CA VAL A 184 14.43 11.34 10.09
C VAL A 184 14.34 11.31 8.56
N ILE A 185 14.66 10.16 7.96
CA ILE A 185 14.35 9.84 6.56
C ILE A 185 13.27 8.75 6.56
N LEU A 186 12.22 8.92 5.79
CA LEU A 186 11.18 7.91 5.63
C LEU A 186 11.44 7.10 4.36
N VAL A 187 11.30 5.79 4.46
CA VAL A 187 11.32 4.87 3.32
C VAL A 187 10.05 4.04 3.37
N THR A 188 9.28 4.03 2.30
CA THR A 188 7.94 3.46 2.32
C THR A 188 7.75 2.42 1.24
N HIS A 189 6.92 1.44 1.52
CA HIS A 189 6.43 0.48 0.54
C HIS A 189 4.92 0.64 0.38
N SER A 190 4.43 0.74 -0.88
CA SER A 190 2.99 0.66 -1.19
C SER A 190 2.14 1.64 -0.33
N MET A 191 1.11 1.14 0.36
CA MET A 191 0.22 1.91 1.24
C MET A 191 0.96 2.69 2.34
N GLY A 192 2.15 2.23 2.76
CA GLY A 192 3.00 2.98 3.70
C GLY A 192 3.37 4.37 3.19
N GLY A 193 3.38 4.58 1.87
CA GLY A 193 3.57 5.89 1.27
C GLY A 193 2.42 6.85 1.56
N LEU A 194 1.19 6.35 1.63
CA LEU A 194 0.01 7.16 2.01
C LEU A 194 0.07 7.56 3.49
N VAL A 195 0.54 6.65 4.36
CA VAL A 195 0.78 6.95 5.79
C VAL A 195 1.82 8.04 5.94
N ALA A 196 2.96 7.94 5.25
CA ALA A 196 4.04 8.93 5.31
C ALA A 196 3.61 10.30 4.76
N ARG A 197 2.86 10.34 3.65
CA ARG A 197 2.27 11.58 3.11
C ARG A 197 1.32 12.24 4.10
N TYR A 198 0.45 11.46 4.73
CA TYR A 198 -0.46 12.02 5.73
C TYR A 198 0.30 12.58 6.92
N TYR A 199 1.33 11.88 7.40
CA TYR A 199 2.19 12.34 8.49
C TYR A 199 2.90 13.66 8.15
N SER A 200 3.63 13.70 7.05
CA SER A 200 4.44 14.88 6.71
C SER A 200 3.59 16.07 6.26
N GLU A 201 2.55 15.84 5.46
CA GLU A 201 1.81 16.90 4.77
C GLU A 201 0.50 17.26 5.46
N ALA A 202 -0.33 16.27 5.80
CA ALA A 202 -1.66 16.54 6.36
C ALA A 202 -1.62 16.85 7.87
N MET A 203 -0.66 16.25 8.62
CA MET A 203 -0.42 16.54 10.03
C MET A 203 0.57 17.70 10.24
N GLY A 204 1.25 18.16 9.18
CA GLY A 204 2.17 19.29 9.26
C GLY A 204 3.54 18.98 9.86
N HIS A 205 3.99 17.71 9.85
CA HIS A 205 5.28 17.30 10.40
C HIS A 205 6.42 17.29 9.37
N ARG A 206 6.31 18.10 8.33
CA ARG A 206 7.31 18.21 7.24
C ARG A 206 8.71 18.59 7.78
N ASP A 207 8.76 19.40 8.78
CA ASP A 207 10.00 19.87 9.42
C ASP A 207 10.76 18.79 10.20
N LYS A 208 10.08 17.70 10.60
CA LYS A 208 10.70 16.54 11.26
C LYS A 208 11.32 15.54 10.27
N VAL A 209 11.15 15.76 8.95
CA VAL A 209 11.59 14.84 7.90
C VAL A 209 12.61 15.52 7.00
N LEU A 210 13.75 14.88 6.75
CA LEU A 210 14.75 15.34 5.76
C LEU A 210 14.29 15.06 4.33
N GLY A 211 13.59 13.95 4.12
CA GLY A 211 13.05 13.52 2.85
C GLY A 211 12.39 12.16 2.93
N VAL A 212 11.71 11.77 1.85
CA VAL A 212 10.94 10.54 1.75
C VAL A 212 11.30 9.79 0.48
N VAL A 213 11.51 8.48 0.63
CA VAL A 213 11.67 7.55 -0.49
C VAL A 213 10.41 6.69 -0.59
N HIS A 214 9.67 6.80 -1.67
CA HIS A 214 8.48 5.99 -1.93
C HIS A 214 8.78 4.87 -2.94
N GLY A 215 8.59 3.63 -2.53
CA GLY A 215 8.61 2.47 -3.43
C GLY A 215 7.21 1.99 -3.74
N VAL A 216 6.89 1.87 -5.03
CA VAL A 216 5.65 1.28 -5.57
C VAL A 216 4.36 1.80 -4.92
N MET A 217 4.33 3.09 -4.61
CA MET A 217 3.20 3.72 -3.91
C MET A 217 1.99 3.88 -4.85
N PRO A 218 0.79 3.42 -4.47
CA PRO A 218 -0.46 3.74 -5.19
C PRO A 218 -0.90 5.18 -4.88
N ALA A 219 -0.20 6.14 -5.47
CA ALA A 219 -0.24 7.54 -5.07
C ALA A 219 -1.61 8.21 -5.21
N THR A 220 -2.43 7.74 -6.15
CA THR A 220 -3.80 8.20 -6.42
C THR A 220 -4.85 7.08 -6.24
N GLY A 221 -4.43 5.94 -5.68
CA GLY A 221 -5.21 4.72 -5.56
C GLY A 221 -4.92 3.72 -6.66
N ALA A 222 -5.64 2.60 -6.66
CA ALA A 222 -5.54 1.54 -7.66
C ALA A 222 -6.91 0.92 -7.95
N ALA A 223 -7.29 0.83 -9.22
CA ALA A 223 -8.55 0.21 -9.63
C ALA A 223 -8.61 -1.29 -9.28
N ALA A 224 -7.46 -1.92 -9.08
CA ALA A 224 -7.34 -3.26 -8.51
C ALA A 224 -8.09 -3.42 -7.18
N THR A 225 -8.18 -2.37 -6.36
CA THR A 225 -8.92 -2.43 -5.10
C THR A 225 -10.41 -2.70 -5.34
N TYR A 226 -11.00 -2.03 -6.33
CA TYR A 226 -12.37 -2.33 -6.76
C TYR A 226 -12.49 -3.76 -7.27
N LYS A 227 -11.60 -4.19 -8.18
CA LYS A 227 -11.61 -5.54 -8.76
C LYS A 227 -11.51 -6.60 -7.66
N ARG A 228 -10.63 -6.41 -6.68
CA ARG A 228 -10.45 -7.35 -5.56
C ARG A 228 -11.68 -7.43 -4.65
N MET A 229 -12.38 -6.33 -4.45
CA MET A 229 -13.66 -6.32 -3.74
C MET A 229 -14.74 -7.11 -4.49
N LYS A 230 -14.71 -7.11 -5.84
CA LYS A 230 -15.71 -7.77 -6.69
C LYS A 230 -15.40 -9.23 -6.99
N ALA A 231 -14.14 -9.64 -6.98
CA ALA A 231 -13.72 -10.94 -7.50
C ALA A 231 -12.68 -11.66 -6.63
N GLY A 232 -12.29 -11.08 -5.51
CA GLY A 232 -11.17 -11.59 -4.72
C GLY A 232 -9.81 -11.21 -5.28
N THR A 233 -8.77 -11.66 -4.59
CA THR A 233 -7.37 -11.40 -4.92
C THR A 233 -6.74 -12.64 -5.51
N GLU A 234 -5.93 -12.47 -6.55
CA GLU A 234 -5.19 -13.55 -7.21
C GLU A 234 -3.92 -13.91 -6.43
N GLY A 235 -3.36 -15.08 -6.77
CA GLY A 235 -2.07 -15.54 -6.27
C GLY A 235 -2.06 -15.95 -4.80
N VAL A 236 -0.88 -16.18 -4.26
CA VAL A 236 -0.68 -16.65 -2.87
C VAL A 236 -1.16 -15.61 -1.85
N ALA A 237 -0.90 -14.32 -2.10
CA ALA A 237 -1.40 -13.23 -1.26
C ALA A 237 -2.94 -13.19 -1.24
N GLY A 238 -3.58 -13.54 -2.35
CA GLY A 238 -5.04 -13.65 -2.46
C GLY A 238 -5.62 -14.73 -1.58
N LEU A 239 -4.96 -15.87 -1.49
CA LEU A 239 -5.40 -16.95 -0.61
C LEU A 239 -5.41 -16.52 0.86
N ALA A 240 -4.49 -15.67 1.27
CA ALA A 240 -4.45 -15.14 2.64
C ALA A 240 -5.49 -14.05 2.90
N LEU A 241 -5.69 -13.09 1.98
CA LEU A 241 -6.64 -11.98 2.14
C LEU A 241 -8.09 -12.38 1.89
N GLY A 242 -8.35 -12.99 0.74
CA GLY A 242 -9.67 -13.40 0.31
C GLY A 242 -9.68 -13.83 -1.14
N PRO A 243 -9.99 -15.12 -1.40
CA PRO A 243 -10.03 -15.69 -2.75
C PRO A 243 -11.26 -15.25 -3.56
N ASP A 244 -12.24 -14.65 -2.91
CA ASP A 244 -13.53 -14.26 -3.50
C ASP A 244 -14.06 -12.94 -2.91
N ALA A 245 -15.13 -12.43 -3.49
CA ALA A 245 -15.79 -11.21 -3.06
C ALA A 245 -16.29 -11.27 -1.61
N ALA A 246 -16.75 -12.42 -1.13
CA ALA A 246 -17.28 -12.57 0.22
C ALA A 246 -16.18 -12.42 1.28
N ALA A 247 -15.06 -13.12 1.09
CA ALA A 247 -13.91 -13.05 1.99
C ALA A 247 -13.27 -11.64 1.99
N MET A 248 -13.15 -11.03 0.80
CA MET A 248 -12.61 -9.67 0.67
C MET A 248 -13.53 -8.63 1.33
N THR A 249 -14.82 -8.65 1.01
CA THR A 249 -15.77 -7.65 1.54
C THR A 249 -15.94 -7.76 3.05
N ALA A 250 -15.91 -8.96 3.60
CA ALA A 250 -16.01 -9.18 5.04
C ALA A 250 -14.92 -8.45 5.84
N VAL A 251 -13.72 -8.32 5.29
CA VAL A 251 -12.58 -7.62 5.91
C VAL A 251 -12.46 -6.19 5.38
N VAL A 252 -12.21 -6.04 4.08
CA VAL A 252 -11.89 -4.74 3.47
C VAL A 252 -13.08 -3.79 3.54
N GLY A 253 -14.32 -4.26 3.33
CA GLY A 253 -15.52 -3.44 3.44
C GLY A 253 -15.72 -2.80 4.82
N ASN A 254 -15.03 -3.29 5.85
CA ASN A 254 -15.08 -2.75 7.21
C ASN A 254 -13.78 -2.08 7.65
N ALA A 255 -12.77 -2.03 6.78
CA ALA A 255 -11.42 -1.57 7.10
C ALA A 255 -11.07 -0.30 6.31
N PRO A 256 -11.06 0.88 6.95
CA PRO A 256 -10.81 2.13 6.23
C PRO A 256 -9.42 2.22 5.59
N GLY A 257 -8.39 1.56 6.13
CA GLY A 257 -7.03 1.59 5.56
C GLY A 257 -6.98 1.04 4.13
N PRO A 258 -7.36 -0.23 3.90
CA PRO A 258 -7.43 -0.78 2.55
C PRO A 258 -8.40 -0.05 1.61
N LEU A 259 -9.54 0.46 2.12
CA LEU A 259 -10.47 1.25 1.32
C LEU A 259 -9.87 2.59 0.84
N GLN A 260 -8.87 3.12 1.53
CA GLN A 260 -8.13 4.30 1.09
C GLN A 260 -7.15 4.02 -0.07
N LEU A 261 -7.05 2.76 -0.52
CA LEU A 261 -6.38 2.38 -1.76
C LEU A 261 -7.30 2.48 -3.00
N LEU A 262 -8.59 2.76 -2.82
CA LEU A 262 -9.51 3.01 -3.94
C LEU A 262 -9.09 4.23 -4.75
N PRO A 263 -9.33 4.24 -6.09
CA PRO A 263 -9.09 5.41 -6.92
C PRO A 263 -9.69 6.69 -6.35
N SER A 264 -8.84 7.69 -6.12
CA SER A 264 -9.25 9.05 -5.77
C SER A 264 -9.64 9.83 -7.04
N PRO A 265 -10.20 11.04 -6.95
CA PRO A 265 -10.42 11.88 -8.12
C PRO A 265 -9.16 12.15 -8.95
N GLU A 266 -7.97 12.14 -8.33
CA GLU A 266 -6.69 12.31 -9.02
C GLU A 266 -6.29 11.11 -9.91
N TYR A 267 -6.86 9.94 -9.67
CA TYR A 267 -6.65 8.77 -10.52
C TYR A 267 -7.20 8.99 -11.94
N GLY A 268 -8.17 9.87 -12.06
CA GLY A 268 -8.91 10.15 -13.29
C GLY A 268 -10.32 9.57 -13.26
N MET A 269 -11.12 10.05 -14.22
CA MET A 269 -12.51 9.62 -14.37
C MET A 269 -12.63 8.51 -15.41
N GLY A 270 -13.75 7.77 -15.40
CA GLY A 270 -14.07 6.78 -16.43
C GLY A 270 -13.30 5.47 -16.36
N TRP A 271 -12.66 5.17 -15.24
CA TRP A 271 -11.85 3.96 -15.08
C TRP A 271 -12.68 2.66 -14.89
N LEU A 272 -13.96 2.76 -14.49
CA LEU A 272 -14.88 1.62 -14.46
C LEU A 272 -15.72 1.65 -15.72
N LYS A 273 -15.56 0.66 -16.59
CA LYS A 273 -16.25 0.56 -17.86
C LYS A 273 -17.16 -0.66 -17.90
N ILE A 274 -18.40 -0.47 -18.33
CA ILE A 274 -19.38 -1.53 -18.50
C ILE A 274 -19.75 -1.56 -19.98
N ARG A 275 -19.46 -2.66 -20.66
CA ARG A 275 -19.55 -2.78 -22.12
C ARG A 275 -20.53 -3.86 -22.54
N ASP A 276 -21.37 -3.55 -23.53
CA ASP A 276 -22.24 -4.46 -24.26
C ASP A 276 -22.08 -4.22 -25.78
N GLY A 277 -21.30 -5.03 -26.44
CA GLY A 277 -20.94 -4.81 -27.84
C GLY A 277 -20.20 -3.49 -28.02
N GLU A 278 -20.77 -2.61 -28.89
CA GLU A 278 -20.23 -1.25 -29.14
C GLU A 278 -20.69 -0.22 -28.10
N GLN A 279 -21.70 -0.53 -27.31
CA GLN A 279 -22.20 0.37 -26.26
C GLN A 279 -21.35 0.22 -25.02
N PHE A 280 -21.02 1.34 -24.36
CA PHE A 280 -20.32 1.30 -23.08
C PHE A 280 -20.70 2.50 -22.21
N ILE A 281 -20.56 2.32 -20.92
CA ILE A 281 -20.67 3.38 -19.90
C ILE A 281 -19.34 3.42 -19.17
N ALA A 282 -18.83 4.63 -18.94
CA ALA A 282 -17.64 4.88 -18.16
C ALA A 282 -17.99 5.65 -16.89
N LEU A 283 -17.55 5.14 -15.76
CA LEU A 283 -17.73 5.70 -14.41
C LEU A 283 -16.36 5.82 -13.71
N PRO A 284 -16.18 6.74 -12.75
CA PRO A 284 -17.12 7.82 -12.43
C PRO A 284 -17.06 8.91 -13.52
N ARG A 285 -18.11 9.74 -13.59
CA ARG A 285 -18.14 10.92 -14.46
C ARG A 285 -17.60 12.16 -13.74
N ALA A 286 -17.84 12.25 -12.42
CA ALA A 286 -17.45 13.38 -11.59
C ALA A 286 -16.95 12.99 -10.19
N ASP A 287 -17.61 12.03 -9.51
CA ASP A 287 -17.28 11.69 -8.11
C ASP A 287 -17.33 10.17 -7.91
N PRO A 288 -16.18 9.50 -7.74
CA PRO A 288 -16.15 8.05 -7.55
C PRO A 288 -16.88 7.60 -6.27
N TYR A 289 -16.96 8.44 -5.26
CA TYR A 289 -17.56 8.09 -3.98
C TYR A 289 -19.09 7.92 -4.10
N SER A 290 -19.76 8.83 -4.77
CA SER A 290 -21.21 8.78 -4.96
C SER A 290 -21.62 7.94 -6.18
N GLU A 291 -20.78 7.88 -7.21
CA GLU A 291 -21.14 7.20 -8.46
C GLU A 291 -20.76 5.72 -8.48
N ILE A 292 -19.84 5.27 -7.60
CA ILE A 292 -19.41 3.86 -7.55
C ILE A 292 -19.42 3.33 -6.12
N TYR A 293 -18.73 4.01 -5.18
CA TYR A 293 -18.39 3.39 -3.89
C TYR A 293 -19.57 3.28 -2.94
N THR A 294 -20.52 4.22 -2.97
CA THR A 294 -21.71 4.20 -2.13
C THR A 294 -23.01 3.92 -2.88
N VAL A 295 -22.89 3.35 -4.08
CA VAL A 295 -24.08 2.90 -4.82
C VAL A 295 -24.52 1.55 -4.28
N ARG A 296 -25.67 1.52 -3.60
CA ARG A 296 -26.24 0.33 -2.99
C ARG A 296 -27.11 -0.44 -3.97
N GLY A 297 -26.95 -1.77 -3.99
CA GLY A 297 -27.80 -2.68 -4.74
C GLY A 297 -27.50 -2.79 -6.23
N ALA A 298 -26.62 -1.95 -6.78
CA ALA A 298 -26.15 -2.11 -8.15
C ALA A 298 -25.09 -3.22 -8.22
N TRP A 299 -25.23 -4.14 -9.17
CA TRP A 299 -24.29 -5.25 -9.35
C TRP A 299 -22.86 -4.79 -9.63
N TRP A 300 -22.71 -3.63 -10.28
CA TRP A 300 -21.43 -2.98 -10.58
C TRP A 300 -20.94 -2.03 -9.48
N GLY A 301 -21.75 -1.75 -8.46
CA GLY A 301 -21.31 -0.99 -7.29
C GLY A 301 -20.12 -1.67 -6.59
N LEU A 302 -19.37 -0.91 -5.79
CA LEU A 302 -18.16 -1.41 -5.13
C LEU A 302 -18.42 -2.65 -4.26
N CYS A 303 -19.52 -2.64 -3.53
CA CYS A 303 -19.80 -3.61 -2.49
C CYS A 303 -21.25 -4.15 -2.59
N ASP A 304 -21.40 -5.45 -2.44
CA ASP A 304 -22.67 -6.08 -2.14
C ASP A 304 -22.90 -5.99 -0.62
N ASP A 305 -23.96 -5.32 -0.21
CA ASP A 305 -24.27 -5.10 1.21
C ASP A 305 -24.51 -6.41 1.99
N ARG A 306 -24.93 -7.49 1.30
CA ARG A 306 -25.11 -8.83 1.88
C ARG A 306 -23.79 -9.45 2.37
N LEU A 307 -22.65 -9.01 1.84
CA LEU A 307 -21.32 -9.55 2.14
C LEU A 307 -20.58 -8.80 3.27
N LEU A 308 -21.06 -7.61 3.67
CA LEU A 308 -20.42 -6.77 4.69
C LEU A 308 -20.36 -7.45 6.06
N ASN A 309 -21.40 -8.20 6.41
CA ASN A 309 -21.47 -8.84 7.73
C ASN A 309 -21.86 -10.32 7.64
N PRO A 310 -20.88 -11.21 7.39
CA PRO A 310 -21.12 -12.65 7.40
C PRO A 310 -21.39 -13.23 8.81
N LEU A 311 -21.26 -12.42 9.88
CA LEU A 311 -21.61 -12.81 11.25
C LEU A 311 -23.11 -12.70 11.53
N ASP A 312 -23.86 -12.04 10.65
CA ASP A 312 -25.31 -11.93 10.67
C ASP A 312 -25.91 -12.67 9.45
N PRO A 313 -26.06 -13.99 9.50
CA PRO A 313 -26.57 -14.77 8.37
C PRO A 313 -28.03 -14.44 8.04
N GLU A 314 -28.83 -13.97 9.02
CA GLU A 314 -30.23 -13.60 8.84
C GLU A 314 -30.40 -12.17 8.29
N LYS A 315 -29.31 -11.42 8.11
CA LYS A 315 -29.29 -10.04 7.57
C LYS A 315 -30.15 -9.04 8.38
N LYS A 316 -30.30 -9.27 9.68
CA LYS A 316 -31.02 -8.38 10.59
C LYS A 316 -30.42 -6.99 10.71
N THR A 317 -29.08 -6.88 10.53
CA THR A 317 -28.33 -5.64 10.68
C THR A 317 -27.89 -5.01 9.35
N ILE A 318 -28.32 -5.55 8.21
CA ILE A 318 -27.84 -5.15 6.88
C ILE A 318 -27.95 -3.64 6.60
N ALA A 319 -29.01 -2.97 7.08
CA ALA A 319 -29.17 -1.53 6.89
C ALA A 319 -28.14 -0.73 7.70
N ARG A 320 -27.82 -1.18 8.93
CA ARG A 320 -26.78 -0.58 9.76
C ARG A 320 -25.41 -0.86 9.18
N ASP A 321 -25.12 -2.09 8.79
CA ASP A 321 -23.82 -2.49 8.22
C ASP A 321 -23.52 -1.68 6.95
N TRP A 322 -24.55 -1.44 6.11
CA TRP A 322 -24.41 -0.54 4.96
C TRP A 322 -24.16 0.91 5.37
N SER A 323 -24.90 1.43 6.36
CA SER A 323 -24.71 2.80 6.85
C SER A 323 -23.29 3.02 7.40
N ASP A 324 -22.75 2.02 8.11
CA ASP A 324 -21.37 2.06 8.65
C ASP A 324 -20.32 2.05 7.52
N PHE A 325 -20.55 1.22 6.49
CA PHE A 325 -19.72 1.20 5.28
C PHE A 325 -19.78 2.56 4.56
N GLU A 326 -20.97 3.09 4.29
CA GLU A 326 -21.16 4.38 3.62
C GLU A 326 -20.50 5.52 4.41
N ASN A 327 -20.63 5.54 5.74
CA ASN A 327 -19.96 6.49 6.60
C ASN A 327 -18.43 6.35 6.53
N THR A 328 -17.91 5.13 6.44
CA THR A 328 -16.48 4.89 6.27
C THR A 328 -15.99 5.48 4.95
N ILE A 329 -16.69 5.23 3.85
CA ILE A 329 -16.35 5.82 2.54
C ILE A 329 -16.39 7.35 2.60
N LYS A 330 -17.48 7.94 3.08
CA LYS A 330 -17.68 9.39 3.06
C LYS A 330 -16.77 10.15 4.04
N LYS A 331 -16.62 9.64 5.28
CA LYS A 331 -15.93 10.35 6.36
C LYS A 331 -14.46 9.97 6.51
N LYS A 332 -14.08 8.73 6.21
CA LYS A 332 -12.70 8.26 6.38
C LYS A 332 -11.94 8.19 5.06
N VAL A 333 -12.54 7.67 3.98
CA VAL A 333 -11.86 7.52 2.69
C VAL A 333 -11.81 8.84 1.93
N LYS A 334 -12.96 9.45 1.63
CA LYS A 334 -13.04 10.71 0.89
C LYS A 334 -12.25 11.84 1.57
N THR A 335 -12.41 11.97 2.89
CA THR A 335 -11.67 12.98 3.67
C THR A 335 -10.17 12.74 3.66
N PHE A 336 -9.73 11.48 3.77
CA PHE A 336 -8.31 11.13 3.69
C PHE A 336 -7.72 11.51 2.33
N HIS A 337 -8.36 11.09 1.23
CA HIS A 337 -7.91 11.43 -0.12
C HIS A 337 -7.80 12.95 -0.32
N ALA A 338 -8.81 13.71 0.10
CA ALA A 338 -8.78 15.17 0.02
C ALA A 338 -7.61 15.80 0.81
N ARG A 339 -7.23 15.19 1.96
CA ARG A 339 -6.14 15.68 2.81
C ARG A 339 -4.76 15.50 2.22
N ILE A 340 -4.56 14.46 1.41
CA ILE A 340 -3.25 14.16 0.79
C ILE A 340 -3.19 14.50 -0.70
N SER A 341 -4.31 14.95 -1.30
CA SER A 341 -4.39 15.29 -2.73
C SER A 341 -3.31 16.30 -3.12
N GLY A 342 -2.51 16.00 -4.16
CA GLY A 342 -1.42 16.82 -4.66
C GLY A 342 -0.29 17.10 -3.67
N ARG A 343 -0.31 16.51 -2.47
CA ARG A 343 0.64 16.84 -1.42
C ARG A 343 1.71 15.79 -1.26
N TYR A 344 2.95 16.23 -1.43
CA TYR A 344 4.16 15.44 -1.24
C TYR A 344 5.21 16.26 -0.51
N HIS A 345 6.07 15.60 0.25
CA HIS A 345 7.22 16.26 0.88
C HIS A 345 8.14 16.87 -0.19
N ALA A 346 8.68 18.06 0.04
CA ALA A 346 9.52 18.77 -0.93
C ALA A 346 10.77 17.99 -1.36
N SER A 347 11.23 17.06 -0.51
CA SER A 347 12.35 16.15 -0.80
C SER A 347 11.84 14.73 -0.99
N THR A 348 10.93 14.54 -1.95
CA THR A 348 10.36 13.24 -2.33
C THR A 348 11.16 12.63 -3.48
N TYR A 349 11.48 11.36 -3.32
CA TYR A 349 12.07 10.47 -4.31
C TYR A 349 11.18 9.24 -4.44
N ALA A 350 10.81 8.85 -5.65
CA ALA A 350 9.89 7.76 -5.87
C ALA A 350 10.34 6.85 -7.03
N PHE A 351 10.04 5.57 -6.91
CA PHE A 351 10.09 4.64 -8.03
C PHE A 351 8.79 3.86 -8.14
N TYR A 352 8.45 3.46 -9.35
CA TYR A 352 7.27 2.68 -9.66
C TYR A 352 7.58 1.61 -10.71
N GLY A 353 6.76 0.56 -10.75
CA GLY A 353 6.86 -0.48 -11.76
C GLY A 353 6.29 -0.05 -13.10
N ASP A 354 6.98 -0.35 -14.18
CA ASP A 354 6.55 -0.10 -15.55
C ASP A 354 6.91 -1.30 -16.42
N ASP A 355 6.10 -2.36 -16.33
CA ASP A 355 6.37 -3.63 -16.99
C ASP A 355 5.11 -4.19 -17.68
N GLU A 356 5.27 -4.69 -18.90
CA GLU A 356 4.23 -5.39 -19.66
C GLU A 356 3.89 -6.78 -19.07
N LYS A 357 4.84 -7.40 -18.36
CA LYS A 357 4.61 -8.71 -17.72
C LYS A 357 3.83 -8.60 -16.42
N HIS A 358 3.88 -7.43 -15.77
CA HIS A 358 3.22 -7.16 -14.50
C HIS A 358 2.11 -6.13 -14.68
N LYS A 359 1.22 -6.38 -15.65
CA LYS A 359 0.07 -5.52 -15.88
C LYS A 359 -0.84 -5.46 -14.67
N GLU A 360 -1.50 -4.31 -14.54
CA GLU A 360 -2.53 -4.11 -13.54
C GLU A 360 -3.71 -3.33 -14.16
N TYR A 361 -4.83 -3.29 -13.45
CA TYR A 361 -6.02 -2.59 -13.88
C TYR A 361 -5.79 -1.08 -13.86
N GLY A 362 -5.54 -0.50 -15.01
CA GLY A 362 -5.69 0.94 -15.24
C GLY A 362 -7.17 1.29 -15.29
N ASP A 363 -7.90 0.53 -16.12
CA ASP A 363 -9.35 0.51 -16.15
C ASP A 363 -9.88 -0.88 -15.77
N VAL A 364 -10.96 -0.92 -15.03
CA VAL A 364 -11.72 -2.16 -14.80
C VAL A 364 -12.86 -2.22 -15.80
N ARG A 365 -12.95 -3.32 -16.55
CA ARG A 365 -13.97 -3.49 -17.60
C ARG A 365 -14.83 -4.69 -17.32
N TRP A 366 -16.12 -4.46 -17.19
CA TRP A 366 -17.16 -5.49 -17.24
C TRP A 366 -17.63 -5.64 -18.68
N VAL A 367 -17.42 -6.80 -19.28
CA VAL A 367 -17.77 -7.07 -20.67
C VAL A 367 -18.89 -8.11 -20.72
N GLN A 368 -19.99 -7.73 -21.31
CA GLN A 368 -21.11 -8.64 -21.53
C GLN A 368 -20.68 -9.74 -22.50
N GLN A 369 -20.91 -10.98 -22.09
CA GLN A 369 -20.67 -12.13 -22.94
C GLN A 369 -21.74 -12.20 -24.03
N ALA A 370 -21.35 -12.71 -25.22
CA ALA A 370 -22.25 -12.81 -26.35
C ALA A 370 -23.54 -13.53 -25.95
N PRO A 371 -24.70 -13.08 -26.47
CA PRO A 371 -25.97 -13.71 -26.21
C PRO A 371 -25.93 -15.20 -26.62
N SER A 372 -26.41 -16.06 -25.76
CA SER A 372 -26.87 -17.37 -26.21
C SER A 372 -27.88 -17.17 -27.34
N LEU A 373 -27.83 -18.02 -28.36
CA LEU A 373 -28.68 -18.00 -29.55
C LEU A 373 -30.22 -18.01 -29.28
N LEU A 374 -30.63 -17.93 -28.03
CA LEU A 374 -32.02 -17.92 -27.56
C LEU A 374 -32.59 -16.51 -27.34
N ARG A 375 -31.96 -15.44 -27.83
CA ARG A 375 -32.43 -14.07 -27.64
C ARG A 375 -33.48 -13.62 -28.64
N GLY A 376 -34.73 -13.67 -28.24
CA GLY A 376 -35.79 -12.86 -28.87
C GLY A 376 -35.86 -11.40 -28.39
N ASN A 377 -35.42 -11.08 -27.17
CA ASN A 377 -35.43 -9.73 -26.59
C ASN A 377 -34.18 -9.53 -25.75
N ALA A 378 -33.06 -9.10 -26.35
CA ALA A 378 -31.89 -8.69 -25.58
C ALA A 378 -32.21 -7.45 -24.74
N PRO A 379 -31.89 -7.45 -23.42
CA PRO A 379 -32.05 -6.26 -22.59
C PRO A 379 -31.08 -5.16 -23.07
N SER A 380 -31.54 -3.92 -22.99
CA SER A 380 -30.62 -2.79 -23.23
C SER A 380 -29.57 -2.69 -22.12
N LEU A 381 -28.41 -2.09 -22.44
CA LEU A 381 -27.38 -1.84 -21.42
C LEU A 381 -27.94 -1.03 -20.25
N ALA A 382 -28.84 -0.06 -20.51
CA ALA A 382 -29.50 0.71 -19.46
C ALA A 382 -30.33 -0.19 -18.51
N SER A 383 -31.12 -1.13 -19.05
CA SER A 383 -31.90 -2.09 -18.23
C SER A 383 -30.97 -3.03 -17.42
N LEU A 384 -29.82 -3.41 -17.99
CA LEU A 384 -28.84 -4.25 -17.31
C LEU A 384 -28.13 -3.50 -16.18
N LEU A 385 -27.92 -2.19 -16.30
CA LEU A 385 -27.33 -1.39 -15.22
C LEU A 385 -28.27 -1.27 -14.00
N GLU A 386 -29.57 -1.26 -14.22
CA GLU A 386 -30.60 -1.26 -13.17
C GLU A 386 -30.87 -2.69 -12.62
N GLY A 387 -30.30 -3.71 -13.27
CA GLY A 387 -30.46 -5.11 -12.91
C GLY A 387 -29.81 -5.44 -11.57
N ARG A 388 -30.22 -6.60 -11.02
CA ARG A 388 -29.63 -7.14 -9.79
C ARG A 388 -28.72 -8.32 -10.10
N ALA A 389 -27.62 -8.42 -9.37
CA ALA A 389 -26.76 -9.59 -9.41
C ALA A 389 -27.53 -10.83 -8.93
N SER A 390 -27.25 -11.98 -9.51
CA SER A 390 -27.65 -13.26 -8.95
C SER A 390 -26.99 -13.49 -7.58
N ASP A 391 -27.48 -14.46 -6.82
CA ASP A 391 -27.04 -14.70 -5.44
C ASP A 391 -25.62 -15.29 -5.31
N ASP A 392 -24.93 -15.58 -6.43
CA ASP A 392 -23.54 -16.02 -6.41
C ASP A 392 -22.60 -14.81 -6.28
N PRO A 393 -21.80 -14.73 -5.20
CA PRO A 393 -20.85 -13.63 -4.97
C PRO A 393 -19.66 -13.58 -5.94
N GLY A 394 -19.64 -14.44 -6.95
CA GLY A 394 -18.75 -14.39 -8.12
C GLY A 394 -17.25 -14.30 -7.89
N THR A 395 -16.52 -14.96 -8.78
CA THR A 395 -15.06 -14.91 -8.90
C THR A 395 -14.63 -14.17 -10.17
N GLY A 396 -15.27 -13.03 -10.49
CA GLY A 396 -15.00 -12.27 -11.71
C GLY A 396 -16.10 -12.33 -12.77
N GLY A 397 -17.18 -13.05 -12.50
CA GLY A 397 -18.39 -13.09 -13.34
C GLY A 397 -19.60 -12.57 -12.58
N GLN A 398 -20.52 -11.91 -13.27
CA GLN A 398 -21.81 -11.45 -12.73
C GLN A 398 -22.93 -11.86 -13.69
N LEU A 399 -23.86 -12.67 -13.18
CA LEU A 399 -25.14 -12.91 -13.86
C LEU A 399 -26.14 -11.84 -13.39
N VAL A 400 -26.56 -10.99 -14.29
CA VAL A 400 -27.44 -9.85 -14.00
C VAL A 400 -28.84 -10.17 -14.48
N LYS A 401 -29.81 -10.13 -13.56
CA LYS A 401 -31.24 -10.21 -13.87
C LYS A 401 -31.78 -8.81 -14.05
N ALA A 402 -32.34 -8.54 -15.21
CA ALA A 402 -33.00 -7.27 -15.56
C ALA A 402 -34.44 -7.53 -16.02
N THR A 403 -35.25 -6.47 -16.14
CA THR A 403 -36.58 -6.52 -16.73
C THR A 403 -36.58 -5.69 -17.99
N SER A 404 -36.96 -6.29 -19.11
CA SER A 404 -37.09 -5.60 -20.40
C SER A 404 -38.50 -5.87 -20.97
N GLY A 405 -39.27 -4.82 -21.27
CA GLY A 405 -40.65 -4.96 -21.76
C GLY A 405 -41.58 -5.79 -20.85
N GLY A 406 -41.40 -5.71 -19.54
CA GLY A 406 -42.17 -6.49 -18.54
C GLY A 406 -41.77 -7.95 -18.41
N LYS A 407 -40.76 -8.42 -19.14
CA LYS A 407 -40.24 -9.80 -19.07
C LYS A 407 -38.87 -9.85 -18.41
N PRO A 408 -38.57 -10.91 -17.61
CA PRO A 408 -37.23 -11.11 -17.07
C PRO A 408 -36.27 -11.38 -18.22
N SER A 409 -35.11 -10.75 -18.14
CA SER A 409 -34.00 -10.92 -19.06
C SER A 409 -32.69 -11.04 -18.28
N PHE A 410 -31.67 -11.64 -18.88
CA PHE A 410 -30.41 -11.90 -18.20
C PHE A 410 -29.25 -11.42 -19.06
N GLY A 411 -28.25 -10.85 -18.41
CA GLY A 411 -26.95 -10.55 -18.99
C GLY A 411 -25.84 -11.17 -18.17
N GLN A 412 -24.84 -11.75 -18.81
CA GLN A 412 -23.63 -12.25 -18.13
C GLN A 412 -22.49 -11.29 -18.43
N PHE A 413 -21.88 -10.75 -17.38
CA PHE A 413 -20.71 -9.91 -17.48
C PHE A 413 -19.50 -10.61 -16.88
N LEU A 414 -18.37 -10.51 -17.56
CA LEU A 414 -17.07 -10.95 -17.05
C LEU A 414 -16.13 -9.75 -16.93
N LEU A 415 -15.27 -9.78 -15.90
CA LEU A 415 -14.15 -8.88 -15.82
C LEU A 415 -13.13 -9.17 -16.91
N SER A 416 -12.65 -8.15 -17.60
CA SER A 416 -11.53 -8.29 -18.52
C SER A 416 -10.21 -8.45 -17.76
N ASP A 417 -9.16 -8.83 -18.49
CA ASP A 417 -7.81 -8.82 -17.97
C ASP A 417 -7.29 -7.42 -17.71
N ALA A 418 -6.21 -7.33 -16.92
CA ALA A 418 -5.48 -6.10 -16.64
C ALA A 418 -4.95 -5.47 -17.94
N ASP A 419 -5.03 -4.15 -18.04
CA ASP A 419 -4.86 -3.42 -19.31
C ASP A 419 -3.69 -2.44 -19.33
N GLU A 420 -3.15 -2.07 -18.17
CA GLU A 420 -2.08 -1.08 -18.05
C GLU A 420 -0.81 -1.71 -17.50
N ARG A 421 0.35 -1.26 -17.96
CA ARG A 421 1.64 -1.60 -17.39
C ARG A 421 1.69 -1.20 -15.91
N GLY A 422 2.47 -1.92 -15.11
CA GLY A 422 2.55 -1.68 -13.68
C GLY A 422 3.54 -2.60 -12.98
N ASP A 423 3.21 -2.95 -11.75
CA ASP A 423 3.95 -3.89 -10.91
C ASP A 423 3.10 -5.10 -10.46
N GLY A 424 1.94 -5.32 -11.10
CA GLY A 424 0.96 -6.35 -10.75
C GLY A 424 0.02 -5.95 -9.59
N THR A 425 0.05 -4.69 -9.15
CA THR A 425 -0.87 -4.15 -8.14
C THR A 425 -1.16 -2.65 -8.35
N VAL A 426 -0.16 -1.89 -8.76
CA VAL A 426 -0.27 -0.44 -8.99
C VAL A 426 0.00 -0.15 -10.48
N PRO A 427 -0.97 0.39 -11.22
CA PRO A 427 -0.76 0.78 -12.60
C PRO A 427 0.14 2.03 -12.69
N VAL A 428 0.83 2.18 -13.82
CA VAL A 428 1.76 3.29 -14.08
C VAL A 428 1.13 4.65 -13.79
N ARG A 429 -0.14 4.87 -14.16
CA ARG A 429 -0.81 6.17 -13.94
C ARG A 429 -0.81 6.61 -12.47
N SER A 430 -0.95 5.66 -11.55
CA SER A 430 -0.90 5.93 -10.12
C SER A 430 0.53 6.00 -9.59
N GLY A 431 1.38 5.05 -10.00
CA GLY A 431 2.77 4.99 -9.55
C GLY A 431 3.60 6.22 -9.93
N ARG A 432 3.38 6.78 -11.13
CA ARG A 432 4.09 7.97 -11.62
C ARG A 432 3.55 9.30 -11.08
N ALA A 433 2.38 9.31 -10.44
CA ALA A 433 1.72 10.55 -10.02
C ALA A 433 2.58 11.47 -9.12
N PRO A 434 3.49 10.99 -8.26
CA PRO A 434 4.39 11.86 -7.51
C PRO A 434 5.30 12.71 -8.40
N GLY A 435 5.54 12.30 -9.66
CA GLY A 435 6.47 12.97 -10.58
C GLY A 435 6.14 14.43 -10.88
N CYS A 436 4.92 14.87 -10.61
CA CYS A 436 4.54 16.29 -10.78
C CYS A 436 5.21 17.23 -9.77
N THR A 437 5.66 16.72 -8.62
CA THR A 437 6.25 17.51 -7.52
C THR A 437 7.50 16.88 -6.90
N ALA A 438 7.72 15.58 -7.10
CA ALA A 438 8.87 14.88 -6.57
C ALA A 438 10.17 15.39 -7.20
N ARG A 439 11.26 15.34 -6.43
CA ARG A 439 12.59 15.62 -6.97
C ARG A 439 13.00 14.62 -8.01
N VAL A 440 12.65 13.36 -7.79
CA VAL A 440 12.90 12.25 -8.73
C VAL A 440 11.73 11.27 -8.64
N CYS A 441 11.21 10.87 -9.78
CA CYS A 441 10.23 9.80 -9.90
C CYS A 441 10.58 8.97 -11.15
N VAL A 442 11.02 7.73 -10.94
CA VAL A 442 11.53 6.89 -12.03
C VAL A 442 10.73 5.62 -12.22
N ALA A 443 10.57 5.23 -13.47
CA ALA A 443 10.07 3.92 -13.84
C ALA A 443 11.18 2.88 -13.72
N ILE A 444 10.92 1.76 -13.09
CA ILE A 444 11.84 0.61 -13.03
C ILE A 444 11.11 -0.61 -13.58
N PRO A 445 11.58 -1.19 -14.69
CA PRO A 445 10.96 -2.39 -15.25
C PRO A 445 11.31 -3.65 -14.44
N GLY A 446 10.51 -4.70 -14.58
CA GLY A 446 10.80 -6.02 -14.01
C GLY A 446 10.63 -6.10 -12.49
N ILE A 447 9.86 -5.20 -11.88
CA ILE A 447 9.57 -5.27 -10.45
C ILE A 447 8.14 -5.74 -10.20
N GLU A 448 8.02 -6.65 -9.25
CA GLU A 448 6.74 -7.09 -8.69
C GLU A 448 6.42 -6.28 -7.44
N HIS A 449 5.16 -5.99 -7.20
CA HIS A 449 4.72 -5.12 -6.13
C HIS A 449 5.21 -5.54 -4.73
N GLU A 450 4.94 -6.80 -4.35
CA GLU A 450 5.36 -7.32 -3.04
C GLU A 450 6.88 -7.33 -2.89
N GLY A 451 7.56 -7.68 -3.98
CA GLY A 451 9.01 -7.72 -4.07
C GLY A 451 9.66 -6.37 -4.42
N GLY A 452 8.97 -5.25 -4.27
CA GLY A 452 9.42 -3.94 -4.76
C GLY A 452 10.82 -3.50 -4.31
N TYR A 453 11.32 -4.01 -3.18
CA TYR A 453 12.68 -3.77 -2.68
C TYR A 453 13.62 -4.98 -2.78
N LYS A 454 13.25 -6.05 -3.51
CA LYS A 454 14.14 -7.21 -3.74
C LYS A 454 15.17 -6.96 -4.86
N PRO A 455 14.81 -6.33 -6.00
CA PRO A 455 15.77 -6.10 -7.08
C PRO A 455 16.89 -5.15 -6.68
N ASP A 456 18.10 -5.39 -7.22
CA ASP A 456 19.26 -4.52 -6.98
C ASP A 456 19.00 -3.07 -7.43
N ALA A 457 18.31 -2.88 -8.55
CA ALA A 457 17.97 -1.56 -9.07
C ALA A 457 17.19 -0.71 -8.08
N THR A 458 16.17 -1.28 -7.42
CA THR A 458 15.33 -0.57 -6.44
C THR A 458 16.07 -0.34 -5.12
N ARG A 459 16.89 -1.30 -4.70
CA ARG A 459 17.77 -1.17 -3.53
C ARG A 459 18.78 -0.04 -3.73
N ARG A 460 19.45 -0.02 -4.88
CA ARG A 460 20.41 1.03 -5.23
C ARG A 460 19.76 2.40 -5.38
N PHE A 461 18.55 2.46 -5.97
CA PHE A 461 17.77 3.69 -6.01
C PHE A 461 17.51 4.22 -4.60
N ALA A 462 17.04 3.37 -3.68
CA ALA A 462 16.74 3.77 -2.31
C ALA A 462 18.00 4.26 -1.58
N LEU A 463 19.13 3.56 -1.71
CA LEU A 463 20.39 3.96 -1.11
C LEU A 463 20.90 5.29 -1.66
N TRP A 464 20.80 5.47 -2.98
CA TRP A 464 21.12 6.72 -3.67
C TRP A 464 20.25 7.88 -3.15
N ALA A 465 18.94 7.68 -3.08
CA ALA A 465 18.01 8.70 -2.61
C ALA A 465 18.26 9.06 -1.14
N ILE A 466 18.47 8.09 -0.26
CA ILE A 466 18.80 8.31 1.16
C ILE A 466 20.09 9.13 1.29
N THR A 467 21.13 8.79 0.51
CA THR A 467 22.41 9.51 0.52
C THR A 467 22.25 10.96 0.02
N ARG A 468 21.40 11.16 -1.01
CA ARG A 468 21.05 12.49 -1.53
C ARG A 468 20.23 13.29 -0.50
N ILE A 469 19.26 12.66 0.16
CA ILE A 469 18.45 13.29 1.21
C ILE A 469 19.31 13.72 2.41
N ALA A 470 20.34 12.95 2.74
CA ALA A 470 21.25 13.29 3.83
C ALA A 470 22.00 14.61 3.63
N GLN A 471 22.00 15.19 2.42
CA GLN A 471 22.53 16.52 2.14
C GLN A 471 21.64 17.64 2.69
N ASN A 472 20.36 17.35 2.99
CA ASN A 472 19.37 18.35 3.46
C ASN A 472 19.52 18.70 4.95
N VAL A 473 20.69 18.48 5.55
CA VAL A 473 20.98 18.76 6.97
C VAL A 473 21.33 20.21 7.25
N LYS A 474 21.52 21.01 6.21
CA LYS A 474 21.88 22.43 6.34
C LYS A 474 20.85 23.19 7.18
N GLY A 475 21.31 23.98 8.14
CA GLY A 475 20.45 24.72 9.06
C GLY A 475 19.85 23.89 10.21
N THR A 476 20.24 22.63 10.36
CA THR A 476 19.81 21.75 11.45
C THR A 476 20.95 21.50 12.44
N SER A 477 20.65 20.89 13.59
CA SER A 477 21.69 20.44 14.54
C SER A 477 22.57 19.31 13.99
N LEU A 478 22.16 18.72 12.86
CA LEU A 478 22.89 17.66 12.16
C LEU A 478 23.98 18.22 11.22
N GLU A 479 23.97 19.51 10.93
CA GLU A 479 24.96 20.13 10.05
C GLU A 479 26.37 20.11 10.65
N TYR A 480 27.36 19.66 9.89
CA TYR A 480 28.76 19.88 10.21
C TYR A 480 29.14 21.29 9.75
N LYS A 481 29.38 22.17 10.70
CA LYS A 481 29.98 23.47 10.40
C LYS A 481 31.44 23.24 10.02
N ALA A 482 31.86 23.81 8.91
CA ALA A 482 33.25 23.80 8.45
C ALA A 482 34.16 24.50 9.47
#